data_27a32e6eb5008cd8d89e1682c8651fb9
#
_entry.id   27a32e6eb5008cd8d89e1682c8651fb9
#
_cell.length_a   1.000
_cell.length_b   1.000
_cell.length_c   1.000
_cell.angle_alpha   90.00
_cell.angle_beta   90.00
_cell.angle_gamma   90.00
#
_symmetry.space_group_name_H-M   'P 1'
#
loop_
_entity.id
_entity.type
_entity.pdbx_description
1 polymer ?
#
loop_
_entity_poly.entity_id
_entity_poly.type
_entity_poly.pdbx_seq_one_letter_code
_entity_poly.pdbx_strand_id
1 'polypeptide(L)'
;VGRYGLLPETFQTNGVGDSFAADSVEYISYSIGLVDLLERDGIVAWAKVSAPLHVKLYSLSYAVLWRLSGYTTLGVEPLNLLYYLLILSLVFSLGREVFDRGTGILAAGITALWPSLLLHTTQLLRDPLFLTMFLIIILVCASWLTRNYSWQRGVLAGIAGGAASAIVWLVRSQMWEVLLCTALLATAFLIIRQFRERRFLAGNLIGSVLLCSIMAAAPVAGKAFNLYSYPAEQGVSANRAGNVPANGTTATADNRPATPALPTLPPGSPLPARVSFLRHKFISSYPGAGSNIDTDVEFHSLADILLYLPRALMIGLFAPFPNMWFARGVQTGLAGRLLSGFEMFLIYLIEALAAFALWRRKDRLPAWLLLLISLAGMLALGLVVANLAALYRMRYGFWLLLIVLGAEGLRQIFRQSSSTESV
;
A
#
# COMPACT_ATOMS: atom_id res chain seq x y z
N VAL A 1 -17.97 4.57 16.79
CA VAL A 1 -19.35 5.12 16.87
C VAL A 1 -20.02 5.03 15.50
N GLY A 2 -19.43 5.57 14.40
CA GLY A 2 -20.03 5.50 13.06
C GLY A 2 -20.25 4.08 12.54
N ARG A 3 -19.33 3.17 12.82
CA ARG A 3 -19.34 1.79 12.32
C ARG A 3 -20.37 0.90 13.03
N TYR A 4 -20.52 1.07 14.34
CA TYR A 4 -21.42 0.25 15.17
C TYR A 4 -22.77 0.91 15.42
N GLY A 5 -22.87 2.23 15.30
CA GLY A 5 -24.06 2.98 15.67
C GLY A 5 -24.81 3.67 14.53
N LEU A 6 -24.10 4.15 13.49
CA LEU A 6 -24.72 4.95 12.43
C LEU A 6 -24.97 4.18 11.13
N LEU A 7 -24.15 3.17 10.81
CA LEU A 7 -24.25 2.43 9.54
C LEU A 7 -24.02 0.91 9.74
N PRO A 8 -24.71 0.24 10.69
CA PRO A 8 -24.47 -1.18 10.94
C PRO A 8 -24.75 -2.05 9.71
N GLU A 9 -25.80 -1.77 8.96
CA GLU A 9 -26.18 -2.58 7.79
C GLU A 9 -25.19 -2.49 6.63
N THR A 10 -24.48 -1.36 6.49
CA THR A 10 -23.50 -1.15 5.42
C THR A 10 -22.22 -1.95 5.66
N PHE A 11 -21.88 -2.25 6.92
CA PHE A 11 -20.63 -2.91 7.31
C PHE A 11 -20.81 -4.39 7.69
N GLN A 12 -22.03 -4.87 7.88
CA GLN A 12 -22.34 -6.26 8.27
C GLN A 12 -22.59 -7.21 7.09
N THR A 13 -22.29 -6.81 5.87
CA THR A 13 -22.65 -7.55 4.65
C THR A 13 -22.06 -8.97 4.54
N ASN A 14 -21.05 -9.32 5.34
CA ASN A 14 -20.38 -10.63 5.26
C ASN A 14 -20.59 -11.53 6.48
N GLY A 15 -21.51 -11.19 7.40
CA GLY A 15 -21.87 -12.06 8.54
C GLY A 15 -20.79 -12.24 9.62
N VAL A 16 -19.59 -11.76 9.44
CA VAL A 16 -18.46 -11.86 10.37
C VAL A 16 -17.94 -10.45 10.67
N GLY A 17 -18.58 -9.79 11.62
CA GLY A 17 -18.13 -8.47 12.11
C GLY A 17 -17.95 -7.43 11.01
N ASP A 18 -17.65 -6.24 11.38
CA ASP A 18 -17.60 -4.98 10.62
C ASP A 18 -16.54 -4.88 9.49
N SER A 19 -16.36 -5.92 8.71
CA SER A 19 -15.35 -5.99 7.64
C SER A 19 -16.03 -6.00 6.27
N PHE A 20 -15.72 -5.01 5.41
CA PHE A 20 -16.17 -5.00 4.03
C PHE A 20 -15.14 -5.58 3.04
N ALA A 21 -13.88 -5.75 3.45
CA ALA A 21 -12.86 -6.36 2.62
C ALA A 21 -12.80 -7.88 2.86
N ALA A 22 -12.96 -8.67 1.81
CA ALA A 22 -12.95 -10.14 1.90
C ALA A 22 -11.67 -10.68 2.56
N ASP A 23 -10.51 -10.12 2.23
CA ASP A 23 -9.21 -10.48 2.82
C ASP A 23 -9.19 -10.30 4.34
N SER A 24 -9.93 -9.33 4.88
CA SER A 24 -9.96 -9.05 6.32
C SER A 24 -10.60 -10.19 7.12
N VAL A 25 -11.63 -10.84 6.58
CA VAL A 25 -12.29 -11.98 7.20
C VAL A 25 -11.32 -13.16 7.36
N GLU A 26 -10.56 -13.44 6.31
CA GLU A 26 -9.55 -14.49 6.32
C GLU A 26 -8.44 -14.18 7.34
N TYR A 27 -7.95 -12.94 7.38
CA TYR A 27 -6.92 -12.53 8.34
C TYR A 27 -7.39 -12.56 9.79
N ILE A 28 -8.67 -12.29 10.08
CA ILE A 28 -9.26 -12.46 11.41
C ILE A 28 -9.15 -13.93 11.85
N SER A 29 -9.62 -14.86 11.01
CA SER A 29 -9.60 -16.29 11.30
C SER A 29 -8.18 -16.81 11.56
N TYR A 30 -7.22 -16.45 10.69
CA TYR A 30 -5.82 -16.83 10.91
C TYR A 30 -5.20 -16.21 12.17
N SER A 31 -5.54 -14.94 12.46
CA SER A 31 -5.02 -14.28 13.66
C SER A 31 -5.52 -14.94 14.95
N ILE A 32 -6.79 -15.32 15.00
CA ILE A 32 -7.38 -16.06 16.15
C ILE A 32 -6.70 -17.43 16.31
N GLY A 33 -6.52 -18.20 15.24
CA GLY A 33 -5.82 -19.47 15.29
C GLY A 33 -4.37 -19.35 15.81
N LEU A 34 -3.69 -18.24 15.52
CA LEU A 34 -2.35 -17.96 16.07
C LEU A 34 -2.39 -17.56 17.54
N VAL A 35 -3.46 -16.94 18.04
CA VAL A 35 -3.63 -16.69 19.48
C VAL A 35 -3.82 -18.00 20.23
N ASP A 36 -4.67 -18.90 19.73
CA ASP A 36 -4.86 -20.22 20.31
C ASP A 36 -3.54 -21.00 20.39
N LEU A 37 -2.71 -20.92 19.35
CA LEU A 37 -1.39 -21.55 19.35
C LEU A 37 -0.45 -20.92 20.38
N LEU A 38 -0.46 -19.57 20.47
CA LEU A 38 0.36 -18.83 21.43
C LEU A 38 0.00 -19.20 22.88
N GLU A 39 -1.29 -19.36 23.17
CA GLU A 39 -1.77 -19.72 24.51
C GLU A 39 -1.47 -21.18 24.88
N ARG A 40 -1.57 -22.12 23.93
CA ARG A 40 -1.33 -23.55 24.17
C ARG A 40 0.14 -23.92 24.18
N ASP A 41 0.88 -23.50 23.17
CA ASP A 41 2.23 -24.01 22.88
C ASP A 41 3.31 -22.95 23.10
N GLY A 42 2.92 -21.70 23.44
CA GLY A 42 3.79 -20.61 23.79
C GLY A 42 4.43 -19.88 22.62
N ILE A 43 5.19 -18.81 22.97
CA ILE A 43 5.76 -17.86 22.00
C ILE A 43 6.72 -18.50 20.98
N VAL A 44 7.43 -19.57 21.38
CA VAL A 44 8.39 -20.23 20.49
C VAL A 44 7.67 -20.99 19.37
N ALA A 45 6.59 -21.69 19.69
CA ALA A 45 5.76 -22.37 18.70
C ALA A 45 5.10 -21.36 17.75
N TRP A 46 4.51 -20.31 18.31
CA TRP A 46 3.94 -19.20 17.55
C TRP A 46 4.96 -18.56 16.59
N ALA A 47 6.20 -18.32 17.04
CA ALA A 47 7.24 -17.70 16.21
C ALA A 47 7.66 -18.59 15.03
N LYS A 48 7.69 -19.93 15.23
CA LYS A 48 8.09 -20.92 14.22
C LYS A 48 7.03 -21.16 13.15
N VAL A 49 5.75 -20.91 13.44
CA VAL A 49 4.69 -21.10 12.45
C VAL A 49 4.87 -20.14 11.28
N SER A 50 4.79 -20.69 10.09
CA SER A 50 4.80 -19.90 8.87
C SER A 50 3.44 -19.20 8.70
N ALA A 51 3.43 -17.87 8.88
CA ALA A 51 2.26 -17.04 8.71
C ALA A 51 2.69 -15.64 8.25
N PRO A 52 1.85 -14.91 7.48
CA PRO A 52 2.16 -13.55 7.06
C PRO A 52 2.44 -12.62 8.25
N LEU A 53 3.46 -11.76 8.12
CA LEU A 53 3.91 -10.90 9.22
C LEU A 53 2.78 -10.03 9.80
N HIS A 54 1.93 -9.44 8.95
CA HIS A 54 0.80 -8.62 9.41
C HIS A 54 -0.21 -9.44 10.23
N VAL A 55 -0.46 -10.70 9.87
CA VAL A 55 -1.34 -11.60 10.62
C VAL A 55 -0.73 -11.92 12.00
N LYS A 56 0.58 -12.15 12.06
CA LYS A 56 1.30 -12.31 13.32
C LYS A 56 1.18 -11.08 14.22
N LEU A 57 1.32 -9.88 13.67
CA LEU A 57 1.16 -8.62 14.41
C LEU A 57 -0.28 -8.46 14.95
N TYR A 58 -1.29 -8.78 14.13
CA TYR A 58 -2.68 -8.77 14.56
C TYR A 58 -2.96 -9.82 15.65
N SER A 59 -2.39 -11.02 15.55
CA SER A 59 -2.54 -12.05 16.60
C SER A 59 -1.96 -11.59 17.93
N LEU A 60 -0.83 -10.87 17.95
CA LEU A 60 -0.29 -10.27 19.17
C LEU A 60 -1.23 -9.21 19.77
N SER A 61 -1.84 -8.38 18.93
CA SER A 61 -2.84 -7.41 19.38
C SER A 61 -4.04 -8.11 20.02
N TYR A 62 -4.56 -9.15 19.40
CA TYR A 62 -5.61 -9.97 19.98
C TYR A 62 -5.17 -10.65 21.28
N ALA A 63 -3.99 -11.25 21.35
CA ALA A 63 -3.48 -11.91 22.54
C ALA A 63 -3.44 -11.01 23.78
N VAL A 64 -3.20 -9.70 23.55
CA VAL A 64 -3.19 -8.70 24.64
C VAL A 64 -4.61 -8.26 25.01
N LEU A 65 -5.50 -8.11 24.03
CA LEU A 65 -6.76 -7.37 24.20
C LEU A 65 -8.02 -8.26 24.17
N TRP A 66 -7.92 -9.54 23.79
CA TRP A 66 -9.11 -10.41 23.63
C TRP A 66 -9.95 -10.55 24.89
N ARG A 67 -9.33 -10.50 26.08
CA ARG A 67 -10.04 -10.58 27.35
C ARG A 67 -10.94 -9.36 27.61
N LEU A 68 -10.63 -8.22 26.97
CA LEU A 68 -11.39 -6.98 27.12
C LEU A 68 -12.41 -6.78 26.01
N SER A 69 -12.07 -7.18 24.78
CA SER A 69 -12.85 -6.88 23.55
C SER A 69 -13.46 -8.11 22.90
N GLY A 70 -13.13 -9.32 23.39
CA GLY A 70 -13.38 -10.54 22.63
C GLY A 70 -12.59 -10.57 21.32
N TYR A 71 -12.88 -11.55 20.48
CA TYR A 71 -12.28 -11.63 19.13
C TYR A 71 -13.05 -10.75 18.12
N THR A 72 -13.29 -9.50 18.50
CA THR A 72 -13.92 -8.49 17.64
C THR A 72 -12.86 -7.59 17.03
N THR A 73 -13.23 -6.79 16.01
CA THR A 73 -12.31 -5.82 15.41
C THR A 73 -11.77 -4.80 16.41
N LEU A 74 -12.42 -4.59 17.56
CA LEU A 74 -11.93 -3.74 18.64
C LEU A 74 -10.59 -4.20 19.22
N GLY A 75 -10.31 -5.50 19.22
CA GLY A 75 -9.04 -6.05 19.71
C GLY A 75 -7.82 -5.64 18.86
N VAL A 76 -8.02 -5.17 17.65
CA VAL A 76 -6.94 -4.72 16.75
C VAL A 76 -6.96 -3.22 16.47
N GLU A 77 -7.99 -2.49 16.91
CA GLU A 77 -8.09 -1.04 16.69
C GLU A 77 -6.89 -0.24 17.26
N PRO A 78 -6.31 -0.56 18.41
CA PRO A 78 -5.11 0.15 18.87
C PRO A 78 -3.91 0.01 17.93
N LEU A 79 -3.72 -1.16 17.32
CA LEU A 79 -2.67 -1.37 16.32
C LEU A 79 -2.99 -0.62 15.02
N ASN A 80 -4.24 -0.64 14.59
CA ASN A 80 -4.70 0.11 13.42
C ASN A 80 -4.54 1.63 13.64
N LEU A 81 -4.90 2.13 14.81
CA LEU A 81 -4.70 3.53 15.19
C LEU A 81 -3.22 3.90 15.18
N LEU A 82 -2.34 3.03 15.70
CA LEU A 82 -0.90 3.25 15.65
C LEU A 82 -0.41 3.38 14.20
N TYR A 83 -0.79 2.48 13.31
CA TYR A 83 -0.43 2.59 11.89
C TYR A 83 -0.95 3.88 11.26
N TYR A 84 -2.20 4.24 11.54
CA TYR A 84 -2.78 5.47 11.03
C TYR A 84 -2.01 6.72 11.48
N LEU A 85 -1.70 6.83 12.78
CA LEU A 85 -0.91 7.94 13.32
C LEU A 85 0.52 7.96 12.76
N LEU A 86 1.13 6.80 12.55
CA LEU A 86 2.44 6.70 11.89
C LEU A 86 2.38 7.18 10.44
N ILE A 87 1.36 6.79 9.67
CA ILE A 87 1.16 7.26 8.29
C ILE A 87 1.05 8.80 8.28
N LEU A 88 0.19 9.39 9.13
CA LEU A 88 0.05 10.85 9.22
C LEU A 88 1.37 11.54 9.59
N SER A 89 2.09 11.00 10.57
CA SER A 89 3.38 11.53 11.02
C SER A 89 4.45 11.44 9.93
N LEU A 90 4.44 10.37 9.14
CA LEU A 90 5.38 10.18 8.03
C LEU A 90 5.04 11.09 6.85
N VAL A 91 3.76 11.27 6.50
CA VAL A 91 3.32 12.23 5.48
C VAL A 91 3.67 13.67 5.90
N PHE A 92 3.42 14.04 7.16
CA PHE A 92 3.86 15.32 7.72
C PHE A 92 5.37 15.49 7.58
N SER A 93 6.14 14.48 7.99
CA SER A 93 7.60 14.51 7.96
C SER A 93 8.13 14.61 6.53
N LEU A 94 7.51 13.91 5.59
CA LEU A 94 7.87 13.96 4.17
C LEU A 94 7.60 15.35 3.57
N GLY A 95 6.42 15.92 3.82
CA GLY A 95 6.08 17.28 3.36
C GLY A 95 7.01 18.33 3.94
N ARG A 96 7.34 18.21 5.25
CA ARG A 96 8.30 19.07 5.93
C ARG A 96 9.72 18.93 5.38
N GLU A 97 10.13 17.70 5.05
CA GLU A 97 11.48 17.42 4.53
C GLU A 97 11.67 17.95 3.12
N VAL A 98 10.68 17.73 2.26
CA VAL A 98 10.77 18.11 0.84
C VAL A 98 10.52 19.61 0.63
N PHE A 99 9.63 20.20 1.41
CA PHE A 99 9.24 21.61 1.26
C PHE A 99 9.39 22.40 2.57
N ASP A 100 8.36 22.36 3.41
CA ASP A 100 8.36 23.05 4.71
C ASP A 100 7.28 22.49 5.67
N ARG A 101 7.28 22.99 6.93
CA ARG A 101 6.35 22.56 7.98
C ARG A 101 4.88 22.74 7.57
N GLY A 102 4.54 23.83 6.90
CA GLY A 102 3.15 24.11 6.53
C GLY A 102 2.64 23.16 5.46
N THR A 103 3.48 22.81 4.48
CA THR A 103 3.15 21.77 3.48
C THR A 103 2.97 20.41 4.17
N GLY A 104 3.82 20.08 5.14
CA GLY A 104 3.67 18.86 5.93
C GLY A 104 2.34 18.81 6.69
N ILE A 105 1.95 19.91 7.38
CA ILE A 105 0.67 20.00 8.09
C ILE A 105 -0.51 19.83 7.13
N LEU A 106 -0.49 20.53 6.00
CA LEU A 106 -1.57 20.48 5.02
C LEU A 106 -1.70 19.08 4.40
N ALA A 107 -0.59 18.45 4.01
CA ALA A 107 -0.57 17.10 3.47
C ALA A 107 -1.10 16.07 4.48
N ALA A 108 -0.66 16.15 5.74
CA ALA A 108 -1.17 15.28 6.80
C ALA A 108 -2.66 15.54 7.08
N GLY A 109 -3.12 16.78 7.05
CA GLY A 109 -4.54 17.14 7.20
C GLY A 109 -5.41 16.57 6.08
N ILE A 110 -4.99 16.71 4.81
CA ILE A 110 -5.68 16.10 3.67
C ILE A 110 -5.73 14.57 3.85
N THR A 111 -4.61 13.96 4.21
CA THR A 111 -4.52 12.51 4.44
C THR A 111 -5.42 12.06 5.59
N ALA A 112 -5.49 12.83 6.68
CA ALA A 112 -6.31 12.52 7.86
C ALA A 112 -7.82 12.53 7.54
N LEU A 113 -8.24 13.33 6.59
CA LEU A 113 -9.64 13.43 6.18
C LEU A 113 -9.99 12.51 5.00
N TRP A 114 -9.05 11.67 4.53
CA TRP A 114 -9.26 10.82 3.36
C TRP A 114 -10.17 9.63 3.68
N PRO A 115 -11.42 9.59 3.18
CA PRO A 115 -12.42 8.64 3.68
C PRO A 115 -12.06 7.18 3.45
N SER A 116 -11.59 6.83 2.24
CA SER A 116 -11.27 5.44 1.93
C SER A 116 -10.02 4.97 2.68
N LEU A 117 -9.04 5.84 2.95
CA LEU A 117 -7.89 5.49 3.79
C LEU A 117 -8.33 5.17 5.21
N LEU A 118 -9.22 5.99 5.80
CA LEU A 118 -9.82 5.73 7.11
C LEU A 118 -10.53 4.37 7.13
N LEU A 119 -11.36 4.07 6.13
CA LEU A 119 -12.06 2.80 6.03
C LEU A 119 -11.11 1.60 5.93
N HIS A 120 -10.02 1.71 5.18
CA HIS A 120 -9.06 0.61 5.01
C HIS A 120 -8.12 0.45 6.21
N THR A 121 -7.79 1.52 6.92
CA THR A 121 -6.94 1.45 8.13
C THR A 121 -7.68 0.93 9.36
N THR A 122 -9.00 0.86 9.37
CA THR A 122 -9.80 0.30 10.46
C THR A 122 -10.12 -1.19 10.28
N GLN A 123 -9.48 -1.90 9.37
CA GLN A 123 -9.68 -3.33 9.13
C GLN A 123 -8.36 -4.08 9.25
N LEU A 124 -8.44 -5.41 9.47
CA LEU A 124 -7.26 -6.28 9.48
C LEU A 124 -6.75 -6.45 8.05
N LEU A 125 -5.98 -5.49 7.58
CA LEU A 125 -5.39 -5.50 6.25
C LEU A 125 -3.86 -5.37 6.33
N ARG A 126 -3.18 -5.88 5.33
CA ARG A 126 -1.74 -5.69 5.17
C ARG A 126 -1.34 -4.28 4.75
N ASP A 127 -2.33 -3.51 4.24
CA ASP A 127 -2.11 -2.19 3.64
C ASP A 127 -1.54 -1.14 4.62
N PRO A 128 -2.01 -1.01 5.88
CA PRO A 128 -1.47 -0.03 6.81
C PRO A 128 0.01 -0.25 7.14
N LEU A 129 0.42 -1.50 7.37
CA LEU A 129 1.83 -1.84 7.59
C LEU A 129 2.67 -1.55 6.35
N PHE A 130 2.18 -1.95 5.16
CA PHE A 130 2.84 -1.66 3.89
C PHE A 130 3.05 -0.15 3.70
N LEU A 131 2.01 0.67 3.88
CA LEU A 131 2.07 2.12 3.72
C LEU A 131 3.07 2.76 4.67
N THR A 132 3.08 2.34 5.94
CA THR A 132 4.02 2.83 6.95
C THR A 132 5.46 2.55 6.52
N MET A 133 5.77 1.31 6.13
CA MET A 133 7.12 0.94 5.72
C MET A 133 7.54 1.60 4.41
N PHE A 134 6.62 1.70 3.44
CA PHE A 134 6.87 2.40 2.18
C PHE A 134 7.20 3.87 2.42
N LEU A 135 6.43 4.58 3.25
CA LEU A 135 6.70 5.99 3.57
C LEU A 135 8.03 6.19 4.32
N ILE A 136 8.46 5.23 5.16
CA ILE A 136 9.80 5.27 5.78
C ILE A 136 10.88 5.21 4.70
N ILE A 137 10.77 4.30 3.74
CA ILE A 137 11.73 4.20 2.63
C ILE A 137 11.78 5.52 1.84
N ILE A 138 10.62 6.07 1.48
CA ILE A 138 10.54 7.33 0.74
C ILE A 138 11.14 8.49 1.53
N LEU A 139 10.85 8.59 2.83
CA LEU A 139 11.41 9.63 3.68
C LEU A 139 12.93 9.53 3.79
N VAL A 140 13.48 8.32 3.93
CA VAL A 140 14.93 8.06 3.91
C VAL A 140 15.52 8.51 2.57
N CYS A 141 14.94 8.11 1.45
CA CYS A 141 15.41 8.48 0.12
C CYS A 141 15.33 10.00 -0.13
N ALA A 142 14.22 10.65 0.26
CA ALA A 142 14.07 12.09 0.14
C ALA A 142 15.10 12.85 1.00
N SER A 143 15.37 12.35 2.20
CA SER A 143 16.33 12.96 3.13
C SER A 143 17.78 12.94 2.62
N TRP A 144 18.15 11.98 1.76
CA TRP A 144 19.44 11.99 1.08
C TRP A 144 19.58 13.14 0.07
N LEU A 145 18.48 13.72 -0.37
CA LEU A 145 18.46 14.83 -1.31
C LEU A 145 18.36 16.21 -0.64
N THR A 146 18.13 16.23 0.68
CA THR A 146 17.94 17.47 1.45
C THR A 146 19.02 17.68 2.53
N ARG A 147 19.54 16.58 3.10
CA ARG A 147 20.47 16.62 4.23
C ARG A 147 21.85 16.07 3.86
N ASN A 148 22.85 16.52 4.62
CA ASN A 148 24.21 15.97 4.57
C ASN A 148 24.39 15.09 5.81
N TYR A 149 24.49 13.79 5.63
CA TYR A 149 24.64 12.85 6.73
C TYR A 149 26.11 12.63 7.11
N SER A 150 26.37 12.56 8.42
CA SER A 150 27.57 11.91 8.93
C SER A 150 27.50 10.41 8.60
N TRP A 151 28.63 9.71 8.63
CA TRP A 151 28.67 8.28 8.34
C TRP A 151 27.73 7.47 9.26
N GLN A 152 27.64 7.81 10.56
CA GLN A 152 26.74 7.16 11.53
C GLN A 152 25.27 7.36 11.17
N ARG A 153 24.87 8.59 10.84
CA ARG A 153 23.49 8.87 10.40
C ARG A 153 23.17 8.20 9.08
N GLY A 154 24.15 8.11 8.17
CA GLY A 154 24.02 7.37 6.93
C GLY A 154 23.74 5.88 7.17
N VAL A 155 24.53 5.25 8.06
CA VAL A 155 24.34 3.85 8.46
C VAL A 155 22.94 3.63 9.06
N LEU A 156 22.54 4.47 10.04
CA LEU A 156 21.21 4.36 10.67
C LEU A 156 20.08 4.50 9.65
N ALA A 157 20.17 5.48 8.74
CA ALA A 157 19.17 5.68 7.69
C ALA A 157 19.13 4.50 6.72
N GLY A 158 20.30 3.96 6.34
CA GLY A 158 20.41 2.79 5.48
C GLY A 158 19.81 1.53 6.12
N ILE A 159 20.07 1.30 7.40
CA ILE A 159 19.46 0.19 8.17
C ILE A 159 17.95 0.38 8.27
N ALA A 160 17.48 1.58 8.62
CA ALA A 160 16.04 1.86 8.75
C ALA A 160 15.29 1.64 7.42
N GLY A 161 15.81 2.19 6.32
CA GLY A 161 15.24 1.99 4.98
C GLY A 161 15.33 0.54 4.50
N GLY A 162 16.46 -0.13 4.76
CA GLY A 162 16.67 -1.52 4.43
C GLY A 162 15.73 -2.46 5.20
N ALA A 163 15.60 -2.28 6.51
CA ALA A 163 14.67 -3.05 7.33
C ALA A 163 13.21 -2.82 6.90
N ALA A 164 12.83 -1.57 6.62
CA ALA A 164 11.51 -1.26 6.07
C ALA A 164 11.29 -1.96 4.72
N SER A 165 12.29 -2.01 3.84
CA SER A 165 12.21 -2.72 2.55
C SER A 165 12.04 -4.23 2.74
N ALA A 166 12.76 -4.84 3.68
CA ALA A 166 12.61 -6.25 4.03
C ALA A 166 11.19 -6.57 4.55
N ILE A 167 10.63 -5.69 5.40
CA ILE A 167 9.26 -5.83 5.88
C ILE A 167 8.26 -5.71 4.72
N VAL A 168 8.45 -4.74 3.80
CA VAL A 168 7.58 -4.63 2.61
C VAL A 168 7.65 -5.89 1.77
N TRP A 169 8.82 -6.49 1.59
CA TRP A 169 8.96 -7.75 0.87
C TRP A 169 8.17 -8.88 1.54
N LEU A 170 8.23 -9.00 2.88
CA LEU A 170 7.47 -9.98 3.65
C LEU A 170 5.95 -9.77 3.59
N VAL A 171 5.49 -8.53 3.49
CA VAL A 171 4.05 -8.18 3.49
C VAL A 171 3.47 -8.17 2.08
N ARG A 172 4.26 -7.71 1.09
CA ARG A 172 3.80 -7.48 -0.28
C ARG A 172 4.94 -7.64 -1.29
N SER A 173 5.42 -8.86 -1.47
CA SER A 173 6.51 -9.18 -2.41
C SER A 173 6.27 -8.71 -3.84
N GLN A 174 5.00 -8.56 -4.24
CA GLN A 174 4.59 -8.07 -5.57
C GLN A 174 5.03 -6.62 -5.84
N MET A 175 5.34 -5.84 -4.79
CA MET A 175 5.83 -4.46 -4.91
C MET A 175 7.36 -4.36 -4.98
N TRP A 176 8.04 -5.51 -5.05
CA TRP A 176 9.50 -5.57 -5.00
C TRP A 176 10.16 -4.80 -6.15
N GLU A 177 9.69 -4.99 -7.37
CA GLU A 177 10.23 -4.31 -8.55
C GLU A 177 10.05 -2.79 -8.45
N VAL A 178 8.92 -2.33 -7.91
CA VAL A 178 8.66 -0.91 -7.68
C VAL A 178 9.61 -0.33 -6.62
N LEU A 179 9.90 -1.10 -5.57
CA LEU A 179 10.87 -0.69 -4.56
C LEU A 179 12.29 -0.62 -5.11
N LEU A 180 12.69 -1.58 -5.95
CA LEU A 180 13.98 -1.55 -6.64
C LEU A 180 14.10 -0.30 -7.51
N CYS A 181 13.08 0.00 -8.32
CA CYS A 181 13.04 1.24 -9.10
C CYS A 181 13.15 2.48 -8.20
N THR A 182 12.47 2.48 -7.06
CA THR A 182 12.53 3.58 -6.08
C THR A 182 13.95 3.78 -5.56
N ALA A 183 14.62 2.70 -5.12
CA ALA A 183 15.98 2.76 -4.60
C ALA A 183 16.99 3.20 -5.67
N LEU A 184 16.86 2.69 -6.89
CA LEU A 184 17.72 3.06 -8.03
C LEU A 184 17.50 4.53 -8.41
N LEU A 185 16.28 5.00 -8.50
CA LEU A 185 15.97 6.41 -8.75
C LEU A 185 16.54 7.31 -7.66
N ALA A 186 16.33 6.97 -6.38
CA ALA A 186 16.87 7.75 -5.27
C ALA A 186 18.40 7.81 -5.29
N THR A 187 19.06 6.69 -5.62
CA THR A 187 20.53 6.63 -5.76
C THR A 187 20.99 7.46 -6.95
N ALA A 188 20.32 7.40 -8.09
CA ALA A 188 20.63 8.23 -9.26
C ALA A 188 20.48 9.73 -8.93
N PHE A 189 19.40 10.11 -8.25
CA PHE A 189 19.21 11.49 -7.80
C PHE A 189 20.25 11.94 -6.79
N LEU A 190 20.70 11.05 -5.90
CA LEU A 190 21.79 11.33 -4.98
C LEU A 190 23.11 11.58 -5.74
N ILE A 191 23.40 10.80 -6.76
CA ILE A 191 24.56 11.00 -7.63
C ILE A 191 24.44 12.35 -8.36
N ILE A 192 23.29 12.66 -8.95
CA ILE A 192 23.05 13.95 -9.61
C ILE A 192 23.26 15.10 -8.61
N ARG A 193 22.77 14.98 -7.38
CA ARG A 193 22.98 15.96 -6.32
C ARG A 193 24.47 16.19 -6.05
N GLN A 194 25.27 15.14 -5.93
CA GLN A 194 26.73 15.24 -5.68
C GLN A 194 27.46 15.97 -6.82
N PHE A 195 27.13 15.67 -8.07
CA PHE A 195 27.69 16.39 -9.21
C PHE A 195 27.27 17.85 -9.23
N ARG A 196 25.98 18.15 -8.93
CA ARG A 196 25.46 19.52 -8.88
C ARG A 196 26.08 20.35 -7.77
N GLU A 197 26.24 19.76 -6.56
CA GLU A 197 26.84 20.44 -5.41
C GLU A 197 28.38 20.40 -5.42
N ARG A 198 28.99 19.63 -6.31
CA ARG A 198 30.45 19.37 -6.38
C ARG A 198 31.01 18.92 -5.02
N ARG A 199 30.25 18.11 -4.29
CA ARG A 199 30.61 17.59 -2.96
C ARG A 199 30.37 16.10 -2.88
N PHE A 200 31.32 15.38 -2.27
CA PHE A 200 31.17 13.96 -2.01
C PHE A 200 30.40 13.73 -0.70
N LEU A 201 29.22 13.17 -0.77
CA LEU A 201 28.32 12.92 0.35
C LEU A 201 28.47 11.48 0.84
N ALA A 202 29.63 11.16 1.46
CA ALA A 202 29.97 9.80 1.87
C ALA A 202 28.90 9.16 2.78
N GLY A 203 28.37 9.88 3.77
CA GLY A 203 27.36 9.36 4.66
C GLY A 203 26.06 8.98 3.94
N ASN A 204 25.64 9.79 2.95
CA ASN A 204 24.43 9.50 2.15
C ASN A 204 24.67 8.29 1.24
N LEU A 205 25.87 8.16 0.65
CA LEU A 205 26.23 6.99 -0.17
C LEU A 205 26.28 5.71 0.65
N ILE A 206 26.89 5.73 1.84
CA ILE A 206 26.90 4.59 2.76
C ILE A 206 25.45 4.14 3.06
N GLY A 207 24.57 5.10 3.37
CA GLY A 207 23.16 4.82 3.59
C GLY A 207 22.48 4.18 2.38
N SER A 208 22.71 4.71 1.18
CA SER A 208 22.16 4.18 -0.07
C SER A 208 22.64 2.76 -0.36
N VAL A 209 23.95 2.52 -0.27
CA VAL A 209 24.54 1.19 -0.49
C VAL A 209 24.00 0.19 0.52
N LEU A 210 23.90 0.57 1.79
CA LEU A 210 23.40 -0.31 2.85
C LEU A 210 21.92 -0.65 2.66
N LEU A 211 21.09 0.34 2.31
CA LEU A 211 19.67 0.10 1.95
C LEU A 211 19.58 -0.89 0.79
N CYS A 212 20.28 -0.64 -0.31
CA CYS A 212 20.27 -1.51 -1.49
C CYS A 212 20.78 -2.93 -1.17
N SER A 213 21.81 -3.06 -0.31
CA SER A 213 22.35 -4.34 0.10
C SER A 213 21.36 -5.16 0.93
N ILE A 214 20.73 -4.55 1.95
CA ILE A 214 19.71 -5.21 2.78
C ILE A 214 18.51 -5.58 1.89
N MET A 215 18.11 -4.67 1.01
CA MET A 215 17.04 -4.89 0.05
C MET A 215 17.36 -6.10 -0.85
N ALA A 216 18.54 -6.20 -1.43
CA ALA A 216 18.94 -7.33 -2.27
C ALA A 216 19.02 -8.66 -1.47
N ALA A 217 19.41 -8.60 -0.20
CA ALA A 217 19.50 -9.77 0.67
C ALA A 217 18.12 -10.29 1.13
N ALA A 218 17.10 -9.43 1.24
CA ALA A 218 15.79 -9.79 1.80
C ALA A 218 15.10 -10.98 1.11
N PRO A 219 15.03 -11.07 -0.24
CA PRO A 219 14.43 -12.22 -0.92
C PRO A 219 15.23 -13.52 -0.74
N VAL A 220 16.56 -13.41 -0.65
CA VAL A 220 17.44 -14.57 -0.45
C VAL A 220 17.25 -15.11 0.98
N ALA A 221 17.33 -14.23 1.97
CA ALA A 221 17.11 -14.57 3.37
C ALA A 221 15.67 -15.10 3.59
N GLY A 222 14.67 -14.45 3.01
CA GLY A 222 13.28 -14.87 3.12
C GLY A 222 13.03 -16.28 2.61
N LYS A 223 13.65 -16.68 1.51
CA LYS A 223 13.61 -18.05 0.99
C LYS A 223 14.40 -19.03 1.87
N ALA A 224 15.62 -18.66 2.28
CA ALA A 224 16.47 -19.52 3.10
C ALA A 224 15.87 -19.84 4.46
N PHE A 225 15.19 -18.87 5.09
CA PHE A 225 14.56 -19.04 6.40
C PHE A 225 13.06 -19.36 6.33
N ASN A 226 12.53 -19.61 5.13
CA ASN A 226 11.10 -19.89 4.90
C ASN A 226 10.16 -18.88 5.58
N LEU A 227 10.56 -17.60 5.59
CA LEU A 227 9.82 -16.51 6.25
C LEU A 227 8.54 -16.11 5.49
N TYR A 228 8.45 -16.52 4.24
CA TYR A 228 7.33 -16.25 3.34
C TYR A 228 6.72 -17.58 2.91
N SER A 229 5.77 -18.07 3.70
CA SER A 229 4.79 -19.02 3.21
C SER A 229 3.41 -18.50 3.63
N TYR A 230 2.61 -18.13 2.65
CA TYR A 230 1.18 -18.37 2.80
C TYR A 230 1.07 -19.85 3.14
N PRO A 231 0.24 -20.25 4.09
CA PRO A 231 -0.17 -21.63 4.16
C PRO A 231 -0.88 -21.94 2.83
N ALA A 232 -0.08 -22.18 1.79
CA ALA A 232 -0.55 -22.75 0.59
C ALA A 232 -1.10 -24.11 1.01
N GLU A 233 -2.44 -24.23 1.05
CA GLU A 233 -3.14 -25.48 0.90
C GLU A 233 -2.72 -26.66 1.82
N GLN A 234 -1.91 -26.45 2.84
CA GLN A 234 -1.80 -27.43 3.87
C GLN A 234 -3.02 -27.30 4.77
N GLY A 235 -4.08 -28.02 4.36
CA GLY A 235 -5.26 -28.40 5.12
C GLY A 235 -5.24 -28.18 6.63
N VAL A 236 -5.15 -26.92 7.08
CA VAL A 236 -5.86 -26.51 8.27
C VAL A 236 -7.31 -26.57 7.83
N SER A 237 -7.73 -27.83 7.76
CA SER A 237 -9.03 -28.21 7.28
C SER A 237 -10.06 -27.30 7.94
N ALA A 238 -10.97 -26.81 7.12
CA ALA A 238 -12.22 -26.19 7.49
C ALA A 238 -13.02 -26.98 8.58
N ASN A 239 -12.54 -28.11 9.04
CA ASN A 239 -13.07 -28.95 10.10
C ASN A 239 -12.87 -28.39 11.52
N ARG A 240 -12.19 -27.27 11.76
CA ARG A 240 -12.11 -26.62 13.08
C ARG A 240 -12.83 -25.27 13.18
N ALA A 241 -13.39 -24.75 12.12
CA ALA A 241 -14.33 -23.64 12.16
C ALA A 241 -15.70 -24.03 12.81
N GLY A 242 -15.87 -25.26 13.20
CA GLY A 242 -17.10 -25.81 13.78
C GLY A 242 -17.40 -25.43 15.23
N ASN A 243 -16.56 -24.68 15.93
CA ASN A 243 -16.79 -24.32 17.34
C ASN A 243 -16.77 -22.82 17.65
N VAL A 244 -17.08 -21.97 16.67
CA VAL A 244 -17.57 -20.63 16.98
C VAL A 244 -19.08 -20.77 17.20
N PRO A 245 -19.64 -20.41 18.37
CA PRO A 245 -21.06 -20.50 18.58
C PRO A 245 -21.76 -19.57 17.59
N ALA A 246 -22.33 -20.15 16.56
CA ALA A 246 -23.19 -19.46 15.60
C ALA A 246 -24.51 -19.13 16.30
N ASN A 247 -24.61 -17.95 16.89
CA ASN A 247 -25.92 -17.36 17.14
C ASN A 247 -26.48 -16.87 15.79
N GLY A 248 -27.31 -17.73 15.20
CA GLY A 248 -28.37 -17.41 14.29
C GLY A 248 -27.96 -16.89 12.92
N THR A 249 -27.86 -17.74 12.00
CA THR A 249 -28.39 -17.83 10.63
C THR A 249 -27.48 -18.68 9.78
N THR A 250 -28.00 -19.76 9.29
CA THR A 250 -27.35 -20.68 8.33
C THR A 250 -27.03 -19.94 7.05
N ALA A 251 -25.81 -19.39 6.99
CA ALA A 251 -25.21 -19.02 5.71
C ALA A 251 -24.82 -20.32 5.00
N THR A 252 -25.53 -20.63 3.94
CA THR A 252 -25.27 -21.70 3.00
C THR A 252 -23.79 -21.76 2.67
N ALA A 253 -23.18 -22.92 2.92
CA ALA A 253 -21.80 -23.22 2.53
C ALA A 253 -21.57 -22.75 1.10
N ASP A 254 -20.58 -21.86 0.96
CA ASP A 254 -20.23 -21.19 -0.29
C ASP A 254 -19.83 -22.27 -1.33
N ASN A 255 -20.74 -22.60 -2.23
CA ASN A 255 -20.50 -23.37 -3.43
C ASN A 255 -19.69 -22.53 -4.44
N ARG A 256 -18.56 -21.96 -4.02
CA ARG A 256 -17.60 -21.46 -5.00
C ARG A 256 -17.01 -22.65 -5.73
N PRO A 257 -17.20 -22.75 -7.05
CA PRO A 257 -16.47 -23.74 -7.80
C PRO A 257 -14.97 -23.53 -7.51
N ALA A 258 -14.28 -24.60 -7.15
CA ALA A 258 -12.83 -24.57 -6.93
C ALA A 258 -12.19 -23.82 -8.08
N THR A 259 -11.58 -22.67 -7.80
CA THR A 259 -10.89 -21.87 -8.82
C THR A 259 -9.85 -22.79 -9.44
N PRO A 260 -9.86 -23.05 -10.76
CA PRO A 260 -8.87 -23.91 -11.39
C PRO A 260 -7.49 -23.42 -10.99
N ALA A 261 -6.61 -24.33 -10.54
CA ALA A 261 -5.25 -23.97 -10.20
C ALA A 261 -4.62 -23.28 -11.41
N LEU A 262 -4.29 -22.00 -11.27
CA LEU A 262 -3.63 -21.24 -12.32
C LEU A 262 -2.31 -21.94 -12.64
N PRO A 263 -1.99 -22.17 -13.92
CA PRO A 263 -0.72 -22.77 -14.31
C PRO A 263 0.42 -21.95 -13.71
N THR A 264 1.39 -22.60 -13.09
CA THR A 264 2.57 -21.92 -12.56
C THR A 264 3.44 -21.45 -13.72
N LEU A 265 3.82 -20.18 -13.71
CA LEU A 265 4.69 -19.63 -14.74
C LEU A 265 6.11 -20.22 -14.57
N PRO A 266 6.72 -20.80 -15.63
CA PRO A 266 8.08 -21.34 -15.57
C PRO A 266 9.09 -20.27 -15.09
N PRO A 267 10.10 -20.64 -14.27
CA PRO A 267 11.19 -19.74 -13.94
C PRO A 267 11.88 -19.23 -15.22
N GLY A 268 12.18 -17.93 -15.27
CA GLY A 268 12.83 -17.34 -16.45
C GLY A 268 11.89 -16.94 -17.60
N SER A 269 10.57 -17.04 -17.42
CA SER A 269 9.62 -16.56 -18.42
C SER A 269 9.87 -15.10 -18.82
N PRO A 270 9.73 -14.74 -20.10
CA PRO A 270 9.95 -13.37 -20.59
C PRO A 270 8.94 -12.39 -19.96
N LEU A 271 9.33 -11.12 -19.87
CA LEU A 271 8.53 -10.06 -19.23
C LEU A 271 7.07 -10.00 -19.73
N PRO A 272 6.77 -10.08 -21.05
CA PRO A 272 5.40 -10.06 -21.53
C PRO A 272 4.54 -11.18 -20.94
N ALA A 273 5.05 -12.40 -20.92
CA ALA A 273 4.34 -13.54 -20.34
C ALA A 273 4.11 -13.38 -18.83
N ARG A 274 5.08 -12.81 -18.10
CA ARG A 274 4.93 -12.53 -16.67
C ARG A 274 3.84 -11.48 -16.41
N VAL A 275 3.80 -10.41 -17.19
CA VAL A 275 2.79 -9.36 -17.05
C VAL A 275 1.40 -9.89 -17.40
N SER A 276 1.24 -10.61 -18.51
CA SER A 276 -0.03 -11.24 -18.91
C SER A 276 -0.52 -12.22 -17.85
N PHE A 277 0.37 -13.05 -17.30
CA PHE A 277 0.04 -13.98 -16.21
C PHE A 277 -0.48 -13.25 -14.96
N LEU A 278 0.18 -12.17 -14.54
CA LEU A 278 -0.24 -11.39 -13.37
C LEU A 278 -1.59 -10.72 -13.61
N ARG A 279 -1.84 -10.16 -14.82
CA ARG A 279 -3.15 -9.60 -15.19
C ARG A 279 -4.23 -10.68 -15.11
N HIS A 280 -3.99 -11.82 -15.74
CA HIS A 280 -4.93 -12.94 -15.73
C HIS A 280 -5.24 -13.42 -14.30
N LYS A 281 -4.25 -13.43 -13.41
CA LYS A 281 -4.45 -13.75 -11.99
C LYS A 281 -5.42 -12.78 -11.31
N PHE A 282 -5.34 -11.47 -11.58
CA PHE A 282 -6.29 -10.49 -11.03
C PHE A 282 -7.70 -10.67 -11.60
N ILE A 283 -7.83 -10.97 -12.89
CA ILE A 283 -9.13 -11.20 -13.54
C ILE A 283 -9.77 -12.47 -13.00
N SER A 284 -9.03 -13.57 -12.93
CA SER A 284 -9.53 -14.89 -12.51
C SER A 284 -9.85 -14.95 -11.01
N SER A 285 -9.21 -14.11 -10.17
CA SER A 285 -9.56 -14.00 -8.75
C SER A 285 -10.97 -13.42 -8.54
N TYR A 286 -11.48 -12.63 -9.50
CA TYR A 286 -12.80 -12.01 -9.45
C TYR A 286 -13.48 -12.10 -10.84
N PRO A 287 -13.84 -13.30 -11.32
CA PRO A 287 -14.42 -13.48 -12.63
C PRO A 287 -15.79 -12.78 -12.70
N GLY A 288 -16.03 -12.04 -13.78
CA GLY A 288 -17.30 -11.32 -13.99
C GLY A 288 -17.48 -10.08 -13.09
N ALA A 289 -16.47 -9.67 -12.32
CA ALA A 289 -16.57 -8.45 -11.53
C ALA A 289 -16.68 -7.21 -12.45
N GLY A 290 -17.71 -6.39 -12.25
CA GLY A 290 -17.88 -5.12 -12.99
C GLY A 290 -16.80 -4.06 -12.71
N SER A 291 -15.77 -4.42 -11.95
CA SER A 291 -14.56 -3.62 -11.69
C SER A 291 -13.35 -4.09 -12.49
N ASN A 292 -13.47 -5.14 -13.31
CA ASN A 292 -12.39 -5.56 -14.20
C ASN A 292 -12.31 -4.61 -15.40
N ILE A 293 -11.08 -4.33 -15.85
CA ILE A 293 -10.80 -3.41 -16.95
C ILE A 293 -9.80 -4.04 -17.92
N ASP A 294 -10.05 -3.84 -19.23
CA ASP A 294 -9.20 -4.31 -20.31
C ASP A 294 -8.88 -5.83 -20.16
N THR A 295 -9.92 -6.64 -19.96
CA THR A 295 -9.84 -8.08 -19.64
C THR A 295 -9.30 -8.93 -20.77
N ASP A 296 -9.40 -8.44 -21.98
CA ASP A 296 -8.99 -9.05 -23.25
C ASP A 296 -7.55 -8.74 -23.65
N VAL A 297 -6.87 -7.88 -22.87
CA VAL A 297 -5.49 -7.46 -23.19
C VAL A 297 -4.48 -8.51 -22.72
N GLU A 298 -3.74 -9.08 -23.68
CA GLU A 298 -2.60 -9.96 -23.49
C GLU A 298 -1.35 -9.39 -24.15
N PHE A 299 -0.19 -9.65 -23.58
CA PHE A 299 1.10 -9.18 -24.08
C PHE A 299 1.93 -10.36 -24.59
N HIS A 300 2.23 -10.37 -25.87
CA HIS A 300 3.06 -11.39 -26.51
C HIS A 300 4.49 -10.88 -26.78
N SER A 301 4.68 -9.57 -26.83
CA SER A 301 5.95 -8.92 -27.12
C SER A 301 6.22 -7.70 -26.19
N LEU A 302 7.46 -7.24 -26.13
CA LEU A 302 7.81 -5.99 -25.48
C LEU A 302 7.15 -4.78 -26.17
N ALA A 303 6.92 -4.86 -27.48
CA ALA A 303 6.25 -3.80 -28.21
C ALA A 303 4.80 -3.63 -27.73
N ASP A 304 4.07 -4.71 -27.45
CA ASP A 304 2.71 -4.65 -26.93
C ASP A 304 2.68 -3.92 -25.57
N ILE A 305 3.64 -4.24 -24.69
CA ILE A 305 3.78 -3.53 -23.41
C ILE A 305 4.02 -2.05 -23.65
N LEU A 306 4.98 -1.68 -24.51
CA LEU A 306 5.32 -0.29 -24.78
C LEU A 306 4.14 0.50 -25.35
N LEU A 307 3.37 -0.11 -26.26
CA LEU A 307 2.17 0.49 -26.83
C LEU A 307 1.06 0.67 -25.78
N TYR A 308 1.00 -0.21 -24.79
CA TYR A 308 0.01 -0.14 -23.70
C TYR A 308 0.40 0.81 -22.57
N LEU A 309 1.68 1.24 -22.44
CA LEU A 309 2.12 2.12 -21.35
C LEU A 309 1.29 3.39 -21.16
N PRO A 310 0.88 4.14 -22.23
CA PRO A 310 0.01 5.29 -22.05
C PRO A 310 -1.33 4.93 -21.41
N ARG A 311 -1.94 3.82 -21.84
CA ARG A 311 -3.20 3.32 -21.28
C ARG A 311 -3.02 2.85 -19.83
N ALA A 312 -1.94 2.14 -19.52
CA ALA A 312 -1.60 1.71 -18.17
C ALA A 312 -1.44 2.91 -17.23
N LEU A 313 -0.75 3.97 -17.67
CA LEU A 313 -0.58 5.19 -16.88
C LEU A 313 -1.93 5.89 -16.64
N MET A 314 -2.78 6.00 -17.66
CA MET A 314 -4.13 6.55 -17.51
C MET A 314 -4.97 5.73 -16.51
N ILE A 315 -4.91 4.41 -16.55
CA ILE A 315 -5.59 3.55 -15.59
C ILE A 315 -5.02 3.77 -14.17
N GLY A 316 -3.71 3.80 -14.03
CA GLY A 316 -3.03 4.02 -12.74
C GLY A 316 -3.42 5.34 -12.09
N LEU A 317 -3.42 6.43 -12.83
CA LEU A 317 -3.73 7.78 -12.34
C LEU A 317 -5.25 8.00 -12.22
N PHE A 318 -6.03 7.75 -13.26
CA PHE A 318 -7.38 8.29 -13.40
C PHE A 318 -8.53 7.28 -13.20
N ALA A 319 -8.27 5.98 -13.12
CA ALA A 319 -9.35 5.03 -12.89
C ALA A 319 -9.76 4.95 -11.39
N PRO A 320 -11.06 4.75 -11.04
CA PRO A 320 -12.19 4.59 -11.95
C PRO A 320 -12.55 5.87 -12.70
N PHE A 321 -12.74 5.74 -14.00
CA PHE A 321 -13.08 6.87 -14.86
C PHE A 321 -14.49 7.42 -14.56
N PRO A 322 -14.81 8.70 -14.92
CA PRO A 322 -16.08 9.33 -14.60
C PRO A 322 -17.33 8.55 -15.07
N ASN A 323 -17.25 7.84 -16.19
CA ASN A 323 -18.34 6.98 -16.69
C ASN A 323 -18.63 5.77 -15.79
N MET A 324 -17.71 5.43 -14.87
CA MET A 324 -17.84 4.28 -13.95
C MET A 324 -18.39 4.68 -12.57
N TRP A 325 -18.48 5.98 -12.26
CA TRP A 325 -18.83 6.45 -10.91
C TRP A 325 -20.29 6.18 -10.53
N PHE A 326 -21.19 6.13 -11.52
CA PHE A 326 -22.63 5.93 -11.31
C PHE A 326 -23.09 4.48 -11.52
N ALA A 327 -22.18 3.59 -11.93
CA ALA A 327 -22.48 2.17 -12.05
C ALA A 327 -22.58 1.51 -10.67
N ARG A 328 -23.59 0.71 -10.41
CA ARG A 328 -23.71 -0.05 -9.14
C ARG A 328 -22.56 -1.04 -9.01
N GLY A 329 -21.82 -0.96 -7.91
CA GLY A 329 -20.82 -1.96 -7.54
C GLY A 329 -21.47 -3.19 -6.92
N VAL A 330 -20.95 -4.38 -7.21
CA VAL A 330 -21.49 -5.65 -6.70
C VAL A 330 -21.34 -5.74 -5.18
N GLN A 331 -20.19 -5.35 -4.64
CA GLN A 331 -19.88 -5.44 -3.19
C GLN A 331 -20.18 -4.14 -2.44
N THR A 332 -19.88 -2.99 -3.05
CA THR A 332 -19.94 -1.67 -2.38
C THR A 332 -21.22 -0.88 -2.71
N GLY A 333 -22.07 -1.43 -3.57
CA GLY A 333 -23.28 -0.76 -4.01
C GLY A 333 -23.02 0.56 -4.76
N LEU A 334 -24.02 1.44 -4.80
CA LEU A 334 -23.92 2.77 -5.39
C LEU A 334 -23.10 3.72 -4.50
N ALA A 335 -23.29 3.63 -3.17
CA ALA A 335 -22.62 4.53 -2.22
C ALA A 335 -21.08 4.40 -2.30
N GLY A 336 -20.55 3.19 -2.36
CA GLY A 336 -19.09 3.00 -2.52
C GLY A 336 -18.55 3.51 -3.85
N ARG A 337 -19.36 3.43 -4.93
CA ARG A 337 -18.97 3.99 -6.24
C ARG A 337 -18.98 5.52 -6.22
N LEU A 338 -19.98 6.13 -5.62
CA LEU A 338 -20.05 7.60 -5.48
C LEU A 338 -18.90 8.11 -4.60
N LEU A 339 -18.60 7.41 -3.50
CA LEU A 339 -17.46 7.76 -2.65
C LEU A 339 -16.15 7.69 -3.44
N SER A 340 -15.91 6.60 -4.17
CA SER A 340 -14.71 6.47 -4.99
C SER A 340 -14.65 7.50 -6.11
N GLY A 341 -15.78 7.86 -6.71
CA GLY A 341 -15.87 8.93 -7.72
C GLY A 341 -15.54 10.31 -7.15
N PHE A 342 -16.08 10.63 -5.97
CA PHE A 342 -15.76 11.87 -5.26
C PHE A 342 -14.26 11.96 -4.92
N GLU A 343 -13.69 10.88 -4.38
CA GLU A 343 -12.26 10.84 -4.09
C GLU A 343 -11.40 10.97 -5.36
N MET A 344 -11.84 10.36 -6.47
CA MET A 344 -11.12 10.53 -7.75
C MET A 344 -11.16 11.97 -8.25
N PHE A 345 -12.29 12.67 -8.08
CA PHE A 345 -12.36 14.10 -8.39
C PHE A 345 -11.33 14.90 -7.56
N LEU A 346 -11.22 14.62 -6.26
CA LEU A 346 -10.21 15.25 -5.40
C LEU A 346 -8.79 14.89 -5.84
N ILE A 347 -8.54 13.65 -6.27
CA ILE A 347 -7.23 13.23 -6.78
C ILE A 347 -6.87 14.01 -8.05
N TYR A 348 -7.79 14.21 -8.98
CA TYR A 348 -7.52 15.02 -10.18
C TYR A 348 -7.12 16.45 -9.83
N LEU A 349 -7.76 17.06 -8.81
CA LEU A 349 -7.34 18.36 -8.31
C LEU A 349 -5.94 18.31 -7.69
N ILE A 350 -5.64 17.28 -6.91
CA ILE A 350 -4.31 17.09 -6.29
C ILE A 350 -3.24 16.89 -7.37
N GLU A 351 -3.51 16.12 -8.40
CA GLU A 351 -2.58 15.91 -9.52
C GLU A 351 -2.30 17.22 -10.29
N ALA A 352 -3.32 18.04 -10.55
CA ALA A 352 -3.16 19.35 -11.14
C ALA A 352 -2.33 20.30 -10.24
N LEU A 353 -2.61 20.30 -8.93
CA LEU A 353 -1.85 21.06 -7.95
C LEU A 353 -0.41 20.57 -7.82
N ALA A 354 -0.17 19.26 -7.90
CA ALA A 354 1.15 18.67 -7.90
C ALA A 354 1.97 19.09 -9.12
N ALA A 355 1.35 19.10 -10.31
CA ALA A 355 1.99 19.62 -11.52
C ALA A 355 2.33 21.11 -11.38
N PHE A 356 1.43 21.91 -10.81
CA PHE A 356 1.67 23.33 -10.53
C PHE A 356 2.82 23.52 -9.52
N ALA A 357 2.86 22.72 -8.43
CA ALA A 357 3.95 22.78 -7.46
C ALA A 357 5.31 22.50 -8.10
N LEU A 358 5.39 21.49 -8.94
CA LEU A 358 6.63 21.11 -9.64
C LEU A 358 7.08 22.17 -10.63
N TRP A 359 6.14 22.75 -11.37
CA TRP A 359 6.46 23.87 -12.27
C TRP A 359 7.09 25.05 -11.53
N ARG A 360 6.57 25.37 -10.36
CA ARG A 360 7.09 26.45 -9.49
C ARG A 360 8.36 26.09 -8.74
N ARG A 361 8.55 24.80 -8.41
CA ARG A 361 9.67 24.27 -7.61
C ARG A 361 10.56 23.33 -8.42
N LYS A 362 10.74 23.61 -9.72
CA LYS A 362 11.53 22.79 -10.65
C LYS A 362 12.96 22.49 -10.18
N ASP A 363 13.52 23.32 -9.31
CA ASP A 363 14.88 23.13 -8.78
C ASP A 363 14.97 22.13 -7.63
N ARG A 364 13.85 21.70 -7.07
CA ARG A 364 13.80 20.78 -5.92
C ARG A 364 13.88 19.31 -6.38
N LEU A 365 15.09 18.72 -6.32
CA LEU A 365 15.30 17.31 -6.66
C LEU A 365 14.38 16.34 -5.90
N PRO A 366 14.15 16.47 -4.56
CA PRO A 366 13.25 15.55 -3.86
C PRO A 366 11.80 15.62 -4.35
N ALA A 367 11.32 16.76 -4.84
CA ALA A 367 9.98 16.86 -5.42
C ALA A 367 9.86 16.04 -6.72
N TRP A 368 10.88 16.07 -7.57
CA TRP A 368 10.94 15.24 -8.77
C TRP A 368 11.05 13.75 -8.42
N LEU A 369 11.79 13.41 -7.36
CA LEU A 369 11.85 12.01 -6.89
C LEU A 369 10.46 11.52 -6.50
N LEU A 370 9.67 12.27 -5.70
CA LEU A 370 8.31 11.89 -5.33
C LEU A 370 7.41 11.70 -6.55
N LEU A 371 7.47 12.63 -7.53
CA LEU A 371 6.69 12.50 -8.76
C LEU A 371 7.05 11.23 -9.53
N LEU A 372 8.34 11.01 -9.79
CA LEU A 372 8.77 9.88 -10.61
C LEU A 372 8.45 8.54 -9.96
N ILE A 373 8.58 8.43 -8.63
CA ILE A 373 8.17 7.23 -7.89
C ILE A 373 6.65 7.02 -8.02
N SER A 374 5.86 8.09 -7.88
CA SER A 374 4.40 8.01 -8.04
C SER A 374 4.01 7.56 -9.44
N LEU A 375 4.57 8.19 -10.47
CA LEU A 375 4.27 7.83 -11.86
C LEU A 375 4.72 6.41 -12.21
N ALA A 376 5.92 6.01 -11.78
CA ALA A 376 6.43 4.65 -12.01
C ALA A 376 5.56 3.59 -11.32
N GLY A 377 5.15 3.85 -10.07
CA GLY A 377 4.27 2.96 -9.33
C GLY A 377 2.87 2.88 -9.94
N MET A 378 2.27 4.01 -10.32
CA MET A 378 0.97 4.05 -10.99
C MET A 378 1.01 3.33 -12.33
N LEU A 379 2.08 3.54 -13.11
CA LEU A 379 2.29 2.84 -14.38
C LEU A 379 2.40 1.32 -14.18
N ALA A 380 3.21 0.88 -13.22
CA ALA A 380 3.38 -0.54 -12.92
C ALA A 380 2.06 -1.19 -12.47
N LEU A 381 1.29 -0.50 -11.62
CA LEU A 381 -0.01 -0.97 -11.16
C LEU A 381 -1.03 -1.01 -12.32
N GLY A 382 -1.13 0.03 -13.14
CA GLY A 382 -2.04 0.07 -14.27
C GLY A 382 -1.69 -0.97 -15.35
N LEU A 383 -0.40 -1.33 -15.45
CA LEU A 383 0.06 -2.39 -16.36
C LEU A 383 -0.37 -3.79 -15.88
N VAL A 384 -0.32 -4.05 -14.57
CA VAL A 384 -0.48 -5.40 -14.00
C VAL A 384 -1.87 -5.63 -13.41
N VAL A 385 -2.46 -4.65 -12.74
CA VAL A 385 -3.69 -4.82 -11.95
C VAL A 385 -4.92 -4.53 -12.80
N ALA A 386 -5.53 -5.59 -13.33
CA ALA A 386 -6.72 -5.48 -14.18
C ALA A 386 -8.04 -5.34 -13.39
N ASN A 387 -8.00 -5.36 -12.05
CA ASN A 387 -9.17 -5.14 -11.20
C ASN A 387 -9.09 -3.79 -10.48
N LEU A 388 -10.04 -2.89 -10.75
CA LEU A 388 -10.03 -1.51 -10.22
C LEU A 388 -10.18 -1.44 -8.70
N ALA A 389 -10.89 -2.37 -8.06
CA ALA A 389 -11.01 -2.39 -6.61
C ALA A 389 -9.67 -2.72 -5.94
N ALA A 390 -8.93 -3.69 -6.50
CA ALA A 390 -7.58 -4.01 -6.06
C ALA A 390 -6.61 -2.85 -6.36
N LEU A 391 -6.67 -2.28 -7.56
CA LEU A 391 -5.87 -1.12 -7.97
C LEU A 391 -6.08 0.05 -7.01
N TYR A 392 -7.32 0.36 -6.66
CA TYR A 392 -7.67 1.46 -5.77
C TYR A 392 -6.95 1.37 -4.42
N ARG A 393 -6.90 0.18 -3.81
CA ARG A 393 -6.16 -0.07 -2.57
C ARG A 393 -4.64 -0.03 -2.75
N MET A 394 -4.14 -0.61 -3.84
CA MET A 394 -2.70 -0.77 -4.03
C MET A 394 -1.97 0.55 -4.30
N ARG A 395 -2.64 1.56 -4.81
CA ARG A 395 -2.03 2.84 -5.19
C ARG A 395 -1.98 3.90 -4.08
N TYR A 396 -2.55 3.65 -2.88
CA TYR A 396 -2.49 4.62 -1.77
C TYR A 396 -1.10 5.17 -1.50
N GLY A 397 -0.07 4.32 -1.48
CA GLY A 397 1.30 4.76 -1.26
C GLY A 397 1.73 5.88 -2.22
N PHE A 398 1.39 5.74 -3.49
CA PHE A 398 1.73 6.70 -4.53
C PHE A 398 0.86 7.96 -4.46
N TRP A 399 -0.43 7.83 -4.12
CA TRP A 399 -1.30 8.98 -3.88
C TRP A 399 -0.83 9.83 -2.72
N LEU A 400 -0.34 9.23 -1.64
CA LEU A 400 0.21 9.99 -0.52
C LEU A 400 1.39 10.87 -0.93
N LEU A 401 2.22 10.43 -1.90
CA LEU A 401 3.29 11.26 -2.44
C LEU A 401 2.72 12.42 -3.29
N LEU A 402 1.69 12.17 -4.11
CA LEU A 402 1.00 13.20 -4.87
C LEU A 402 0.28 14.19 -3.96
N ILE A 403 -0.30 13.75 -2.84
CA ILE A 403 -0.91 14.63 -1.82
C ILE A 403 0.14 15.58 -1.24
N VAL A 404 1.35 15.11 -0.96
CA VAL A 404 2.46 15.99 -0.50
C VAL A 404 2.80 17.05 -1.54
N LEU A 405 2.89 16.67 -2.82
CA LEU A 405 3.15 17.61 -3.91
C LEU A 405 1.98 18.59 -4.11
N GLY A 406 0.74 18.09 -4.11
CA GLY A 406 -0.47 18.90 -4.28
C GLY A 406 -0.67 19.89 -3.12
N ALA A 407 -0.34 19.49 -1.88
CA ALA A 407 -0.38 20.36 -0.72
C ALA A 407 0.57 21.57 -0.88
N GLU A 408 1.77 21.37 -1.44
CA GLU A 408 2.66 22.49 -1.76
C GLU A 408 2.04 23.39 -2.83
N GLY A 409 1.44 22.79 -3.88
CA GLY A 409 0.77 23.56 -4.95
C GLY A 409 -0.35 24.43 -4.39
N LEU A 410 -1.19 23.87 -3.55
CA LEU A 410 -2.27 24.61 -2.90
C LEU A 410 -1.75 25.76 -2.03
N ARG A 411 -0.72 25.52 -1.24
CA ARG A 411 -0.09 26.58 -0.42
C ARG A 411 0.51 27.71 -1.26
N GLN A 412 1.08 27.41 -2.41
CA GLN A 412 1.62 28.44 -3.29
C GLN A 412 0.52 29.35 -3.85
N ILE A 413 -0.65 28.80 -4.16
CA ILE A 413 -1.82 29.61 -4.58
C ILE A 413 -2.22 30.58 -3.47
N PHE A 414 -2.39 30.11 -2.24
CA PHE A 414 -2.76 30.98 -1.10
C PHE A 414 -1.73 32.06 -0.79
N ARG A 415 -0.44 31.75 -0.89
CA ARG A 415 0.62 32.76 -0.68
C ARG A 415 0.62 33.87 -1.74
N GLN A 416 0.22 33.57 -2.96
CA GLN A 416 0.09 34.57 -4.01
C GLN A 416 -1.10 35.51 -3.78
N SER A 417 -2.25 34.94 -3.37
CA SER A 417 -3.44 35.75 -3.08
C SER A 417 -3.17 36.76 -1.97
N SER A 418 -2.50 36.33 -0.88
CA SER A 418 -2.18 37.25 0.23
C SER A 418 -1.17 38.35 -0.11
N SER A 419 -0.30 38.12 -1.08
CA SER A 419 0.65 39.15 -1.53
C SER A 419 0.02 40.19 -2.47
N THR A 420 -1.07 39.85 -3.13
CA THR A 420 -1.79 40.76 -4.05
C THR A 420 -2.77 41.67 -3.31
N GLU A 421 -3.27 41.25 -2.13
CA GLU A 421 -4.15 42.07 -1.28
C GLU A 421 -3.40 43.12 -0.44
N SER A 422 -2.07 43.03 -0.38
CA SER A 422 -1.23 43.97 0.39
C SER A 422 -0.62 45.10 -0.44
N VAL A 423 -0.96 45.21 -1.71
CA VAL A 423 -0.59 46.31 -2.64
C VAL A 423 -1.83 47.14 -2.96
#